data_b13b5ad8254157bf8cfc9d3268fc30e2
#
_entry.id   b13b5ad8254157bf8cfc9d3268fc30e2
#
_cell.length_a   1.000
_cell.length_b   1.000
_cell.length_c   1.000
_cell.angle_alpha   90.00
_cell.angle_beta   90.00
_cell.angle_gamma   90.00
#
_symmetry.space_group_name_H-M   'P 1'
#
loop_
_entity.id
_entity.type
_entity.pdbx_description
1 polymer ?
#
loop_
_entity_poly.entity_id
_entity_poly.type
_entity_poly.pdbx_seq_one_letter_code
_entity_poly.pdbx_strand_id
1 'polypeptide(L)'
;MSLRIIVMKAFRSSGDAAIRISAQPAYALDIPEGGRLLKSTVQLIRVKQWIKNGFVFVPLLFVFAIPSLSQITRCALGALLFCFVSSSVYIMNDIFDVAKDRAHPVKRNRPIASGAVPIPVAYLLFGLLLATSLVGAFFFDKVVAGIILAYFVINIAYTLFLKKLMFIDVFTISLGFILRLCAGFRILHKPVGESCNIWFILFVMFLTLFIGIGKRCSEIKLLGNDSAGFRESLNGCSIAQLEQLIIMLMTCTIMSYAIFVYTSEIKALFTTAPVLMYGIFRYHFLNEKSTIAGSPELIVYKDRPMRACLLLWAVLFVSICIVRSYTV
;
A
#
# COMPACT_ATOMS: atom_id res chain seq x y z
N MET A 1 33.86 6.91 -8.22
CA MET A 1 33.01 6.99 -9.43
C MET A 1 31.63 7.43 -8.97
N SER A 2 31.30 8.70 -9.20
CA SER A 2 30.26 9.46 -8.49
C SER A 2 28.85 9.03 -8.88
N LEU A 3 27.92 8.98 -7.91
CA LEU A 3 26.47 8.73 -8.05
C LEU A 3 25.82 9.57 -9.19
N ARG A 4 26.41 10.72 -9.53
CA ARG A 4 26.03 11.55 -10.69
C ARG A 4 26.12 10.85 -12.03
N ILE A 5 27.07 9.92 -12.22
CA ILE A 5 27.29 9.23 -13.51
C ILE A 5 26.27 8.12 -13.72
N ILE A 6 25.80 7.47 -12.66
CA ILE A 6 24.77 6.41 -12.74
C ILE A 6 23.41 7.02 -13.05
N VAL A 7 23.08 8.15 -12.44
CA VAL A 7 21.84 8.88 -12.72
C VAL A 7 21.82 9.44 -14.14
N MET A 8 22.96 9.94 -14.66
CA MET A 8 23.03 10.46 -16.03
C MET A 8 23.03 9.35 -17.12
N LYS A 9 23.53 8.13 -16.83
CA LYS A 9 23.43 7.01 -17.79
C LYS A 9 22.03 6.43 -17.91
N ALA A 10 21.24 6.43 -16.82
CA ALA A 10 19.83 6.04 -16.89
C ALA A 10 18.98 6.99 -17.76
N PHE A 11 19.40 8.26 -17.89
CA PHE A 11 18.74 9.26 -18.73
C PHE A 11 19.05 9.13 -20.23
N ARG A 12 20.12 8.41 -20.63
CA ARG A 12 20.56 8.32 -22.04
C ARG A 12 19.99 7.14 -22.83
N SER A 13 19.24 6.24 -22.18
CA SER A 13 18.72 5.02 -22.83
C SER A 13 17.26 5.11 -23.31
N SER A 14 16.59 6.21 -23.10
CA SER A 14 15.27 6.45 -23.69
C SER A 14 15.40 7.43 -24.83
N GLY A 15 15.26 6.90 -26.05
CA GLY A 15 15.54 7.50 -27.35
C GLY A 15 15.06 8.94 -27.56
N ASP A 16 15.87 9.58 -28.32
CA ASP A 16 15.76 10.85 -29.01
C ASP A 16 14.35 11.45 -29.17
N ALA A 17 13.98 12.29 -28.22
CA ALA A 17 13.15 13.44 -28.46
C ALA A 17 13.92 14.64 -27.90
N ALA A 18 14.63 15.34 -28.77
CA ALA A 18 15.28 16.61 -28.46
C ALA A 18 14.21 17.61 -27.99
N ILE A 19 13.92 17.60 -26.68
CA ILE A 19 13.13 18.64 -26.06
C ILE A 19 14.02 19.88 -26.05
N ARG A 20 13.79 20.77 -27.01
CA ARG A 20 14.23 22.18 -26.90
C ARG A 20 13.71 22.68 -25.56
N ILE A 21 14.60 22.79 -24.59
CA ILE A 21 14.36 23.56 -23.37
C ILE A 21 14.32 25.02 -23.82
N SER A 22 13.13 25.48 -24.26
CA SER A 22 12.87 26.92 -24.30
C SER A 22 12.96 27.35 -22.84
N ALA A 23 13.87 28.24 -22.55
CA ALA A 23 13.95 28.93 -21.27
C ALA A 23 12.59 29.61 -21.00
N GLN A 24 11.73 28.94 -20.27
CA GLN A 24 10.55 29.61 -19.73
C GLN A 24 11.01 30.56 -18.63
N PRO A 25 10.41 31.75 -18.54
CA PRO A 25 10.79 32.75 -17.56
C PRO A 25 10.69 32.16 -16.15
N ALA A 26 11.62 32.60 -15.29
CA ALA A 26 11.66 32.28 -13.88
C ALA A 26 10.24 32.28 -13.31
N TYR A 27 9.80 31.10 -12.79
CA TYR A 27 8.49 30.99 -12.15
C TYR A 27 8.42 32.01 -11.02
N ALA A 28 7.69 33.10 -11.23
CA ALA A 28 7.19 33.87 -10.12
C ALA A 28 6.45 32.88 -9.22
N LEU A 29 6.84 32.80 -7.96
CA LEU A 29 6.15 32.03 -6.94
C LEU A 29 4.79 32.72 -6.71
N ASP A 30 3.81 32.43 -7.57
CA ASP A 30 2.41 32.72 -7.30
C ASP A 30 2.02 31.78 -6.16
N ILE A 31 2.26 32.22 -4.93
CA ILE A 31 1.87 31.48 -3.71
C ILE A 31 0.35 31.62 -3.64
N PRO A 32 -0.40 30.51 -3.85
CA PRO A 32 -1.85 30.57 -3.75
C PRO A 32 -2.24 31.05 -2.35
N GLU A 33 -3.32 31.85 -2.26
CA GLU A 33 -3.88 32.29 -0.98
C GLU A 33 -3.85 31.15 0.05
N GLY A 34 -3.35 31.41 1.27
CA GLY A 34 -2.90 30.39 2.24
C GLY A 34 -3.87 29.22 2.49
N GLY A 35 -5.18 29.41 2.35
CA GLY A 35 -6.19 28.35 2.48
C GLY A 35 -6.19 27.34 1.32
N ARG A 36 -5.87 27.77 0.09
CA ARG A 36 -5.76 26.87 -1.08
C ARG A 36 -4.50 26.03 -1.01
N LEU A 37 -3.38 26.63 -0.57
CA LEU A 37 -2.12 25.91 -0.41
C LEU A 37 -2.24 24.82 0.65
N LEU A 38 -2.84 25.10 1.81
CA LEU A 38 -3.03 24.13 2.88
C LEU A 38 -3.86 22.92 2.41
N LYS A 39 -4.98 23.16 1.72
CA LYS A 39 -5.82 22.09 1.16
C LYS A 39 -5.05 21.24 0.15
N SER A 40 -4.28 21.86 -0.72
CA SER A 40 -3.48 21.16 -1.73
C SER A 40 -2.34 20.36 -1.09
N THR A 41 -1.73 20.87 -0.02
CA THR A 41 -0.70 20.16 0.76
C THR A 41 -1.27 18.90 1.44
N VAL A 42 -2.46 18.99 2.05
CA VAL A 42 -3.15 17.83 2.63
C VAL A 42 -3.49 16.78 1.56
N GLN A 43 -3.90 17.23 0.36
CA GLN A 43 -4.11 16.33 -0.77
C GLN A 43 -2.82 15.65 -1.22
N LEU A 44 -1.70 16.37 -1.22
CA LEU A 44 -0.39 15.86 -1.61
C LEU A 44 0.13 14.79 -0.63
N ILE A 45 -0.06 14.98 0.68
CA ILE A 45 0.27 14.01 1.73
C ILE A 45 -0.55 12.72 1.60
N ARG A 46 -1.70 12.78 0.89
CA ARG A 46 -2.59 11.63 0.65
C ARG A 46 -3.09 10.95 1.93
N VAL A 47 -3.57 11.72 2.90
CA VAL A 47 -4.09 11.23 4.20
C VAL A 47 -5.08 10.07 4.05
N LYS A 48 -5.91 10.05 2.99
CA LYS A 48 -6.83 8.93 2.70
C LYS A 48 -6.11 7.58 2.54
N GLN A 49 -4.83 7.57 2.14
CA GLN A 49 -4.04 6.35 1.99
C GLN A 49 -3.43 5.85 3.30
N TRP A 50 -3.49 6.65 4.37
CA TRP A 50 -2.97 6.30 5.69
C TRP A 50 -3.67 5.08 6.31
N ILE A 51 -4.90 4.79 5.87
CA ILE A 51 -5.63 3.58 6.29
C ILE A 51 -4.82 2.30 6.05
N LYS A 52 -3.96 2.26 5.03
CA LYS A 52 -3.07 1.13 4.76
C LYS A 52 -2.03 0.90 5.86
N ASN A 53 -1.68 1.94 6.60
CA ASN A 53 -0.73 1.84 7.70
C ASN A 53 -1.39 1.25 8.95
N GLY A 54 -2.72 1.07 8.95
CA GLY A 54 -3.46 0.27 9.94
C GLY A 54 -2.96 -1.17 10.06
N PHE A 55 -2.25 -1.70 9.05
CA PHE A 55 -1.59 -3.01 9.15
C PHE A 55 -0.55 -3.10 10.27
N VAL A 56 -0.01 -2.00 10.76
CA VAL A 56 0.86 -1.94 11.96
C VAL A 56 0.10 -2.36 13.23
N PHE A 57 -1.22 -2.21 13.26
CA PHE A 57 -2.06 -2.61 14.40
C PHE A 57 -2.48 -4.09 14.37
N VAL A 58 -2.38 -4.76 13.21
CA VAL A 58 -2.80 -6.16 13.08
C VAL A 58 -2.16 -7.09 14.11
N PRO A 59 -0.87 -6.95 14.47
CA PRO A 59 -0.26 -7.75 15.52
C PRO A 59 -0.90 -7.63 16.93
N LEU A 60 -1.67 -6.57 17.20
CA LEU A 60 -2.44 -6.48 18.46
C LEU A 60 -3.47 -7.61 18.59
N LEU A 61 -3.99 -8.13 17.47
CA LEU A 61 -4.91 -9.26 17.46
C LEU A 61 -4.24 -10.55 18.00
N PHE A 62 -2.91 -10.63 17.97
CA PHE A 62 -2.12 -11.77 18.45
C PHE A 62 -1.58 -11.60 19.88
N VAL A 63 -1.98 -10.54 20.56
CA VAL A 63 -1.64 -10.38 22.00
C VAL A 63 -2.46 -11.35 22.85
N PHE A 64 -3.62 -11.83 22.33
CA PHE A 64 -4.55 -12.73 22.99
C PHE A 64 -4.96 -12.28 24.39
N ALA A 65 -4.92 -10.98 24.63
CA ALA A 65 -5.35 -10.27 25.83
C ALA A 65 -5.88 -8.90 25.43
N ILE A 66 -6.52 -8.21 26.35
CA ILE A 66 -6.90 -6.81 26.12
C ILE A 66 -5.61 -5.99 25.98
N PRO A 67 -5.35 -5.36 24.82
CA PRO A 67 -4.10 -4.62 24.63
C PRO A 67 -3.99 -3.48 25.65
N SER A 68 -2.83 -3.36 26.28
CA SER A 68 -2.55 -2.24 27.19
C SER A 68 -2.52 -0.91 26.44
N LEU A 69 -2.80 0.19 27.12
CA LEU A 69 -2.70 1.54 26.53
C LEU A 69 -1.28 1.79 25.96
N SER A 70 -0.25 1.28 26.62
CA SER A 70 1.14 1.36 26.14
C SER A 70 1.33 0.65 24.81
N GLN A 71 0.77 -0.54 24.62
CA GLN A 71 0.85 -1.28 23.34
C GLN A 71 0.12 -0.54 22.23
N ILE A 72 -1.07 -0.01 22.50
CA ILE A 72 -1.86 0.76 21.53
C ILE A 72 -1.11 2.04 21.13
N THR A 73 -0.57 2.80 22.09
CA THR A 73 0.16 4.04 21.80
C THR A 73 1.45 3.77 21.03
N ARG A 74 2.19 2.71 21.35
CA ARG A 74 3.38 2.31 20.56
C ARG A 74 3.02 1.94 19.11
N CYS A 75 1.96 1.18 18.88
CA CYS A 75 1.47 0.89 17.53
C CYS A 75 1.01 2.16 16.81
N ALA A 76 0.34 3.09 17.50
CA ALA A 76 -0.09 4.37 16.92
C ALA A 76 1.11 5.22 16.48
N LEU A 77 2.15 5.31 17.30
CA LEU A 77 3.40 6.00 16.95
C LEU A 77 4.08 5.33 15.74
N GLY A 78 4.20 4.00 15.73
CA GLY A 78 4.75 3.26 14.59
C GLY A 78 3.93 3.48 13.31
N ALA A 79 2.61 3.43 13.38
CA ALA A 79 1.73 3.72 12.26
C ALA A 79 1.89 5.16 11.75
N LEU A 80 2.05 6.14 12.65
CA LEU A 80 2.30 7.53 12.28
C LEU A 80 3.63 7.69 11.54
N LEU A 81 4.69 7.02 11.98
CA LEU A 81 5.98 7.01 11.28
C LEU A 81 5.84 6.41 9.87
N PHE A 82 5.05 5.33 9.72
CA PHE A 82 4.71 4.79 8.40
C PHE A 82 3.85 5.75 7.57
N CYS A 83 2.97 6.55 8.18
CA CYS A 83 2.23 7.60 7.47
C CYS A 83 3.18 8.64 6.88
N PHE A 84 4.20 9.06 7.62
CA PHE A 84 5.17 10.05 7.15
C PHE A 84 6.03 9.50 6.01
N VAL A 85 6.63 8.31 6.14
CA VAL A 85 7.41 7.71 5.04
C VAL A 85 6.55 7.39 3.82
N SER A 86 5.33 6.91 3.97
CA SER A 86 4.46 6.64 2.82
C SER A 86 4.04 7.93 2.11
N SER A 87 3.79 9.00 2.85
CA SER A 87 3.50 10.32 2.26
C SER A 87 4.71 10.88 1.52
N SER A 88 5.93 10.75 2.07
CA SER A 88 7.16 11.15 1.37
C SER A 88 7.33 10.40 0.04
N VAL A 89 7.08 9.07 0.04
CA VAL A 89 7.10 8.27 -1.19
C VAL A 89 6.08 8.76 -2.22
N TYR A 90 4.85 9.10 -1.81
CA TYR A 90 3.85 9.64 -2.74
C TYR A 90 4.25 10.99 -3.31
N ILE A 91 4.82 11.89 -2.50
CA ILE A 91 5.31 13.19 -2.96
C ILE A 91 6.44 12.99 -3.98
N MET A 92 7.39 12.11 -3.69
CA MET A 92 8.48 11.77 -4.60
C MET A 92 7.95 11.23 -5.92
N ASN A 93 6.98 10.31 -5.90
CA ASN A 93 6.34 9.78 -7.10
C ASN A 93 5.68 10.88 -7.93
N ASP A 94 4.94 11.78 -7.29
CA ASP A 94 4.26 12.89 -7.99
C ASP A 94 5.27 13.90 -8.56
N ILE A 95 6.44 14.09 -7.94
CA ILE A 95 7.54 14.91 -8.50
C ILE A 95 8.14 14.23 -9.75
N PHE A 96 8.45 12.93 -9.68
CA PHE A 96 9.04 12.20 -10.82
C PHE A 96 8.07 12.07 -12.01
N ASP A 97 6.79 11.90 -11.73
CA ASP A 97 5.77 11.67 -12.76
C ASP A 97 5.11 13.00 -13.25
N VAL A 98 5.58 14.18 -12.84
CA VAL A 98 4.92 15.48 -13.11
C VAL A 98 4.61 15.71 -14.59
N ALA A 99 5.55 15.44 -15.50
CA ALA A 99 5.36 15.62 -16.93
C ALA A 99 4.29 14.67 -17.50
N LYS A 100 4.31 13.40 -17.06
CA LYS A 100 3.34 12.38 -17.43
C LYS A 100 1.95 12.67 -16.85
N ASP A 101 1.90 13.14 -15.62
CA ASP A 101 0.65 13.48 -14.93
C ASP A 101 -0.04 14.70 -15.58
N ARG A 102 0.70 15.70 -16.06
CA ARG A 102 0.17 16.86 -16.80
C ARG A 102 -0.52 16.46 -18.11
N ALA A 103 0.01 15.45 -18.80
CA ALA A 103 -0.59 14.93 -20.03
C ALA A 103 -1.81 14.02 -19.79
N HIS A 104 -2.03 13.55 -18.56
CA HIS A 104 -3.08 12.60 -18.25
C HIS A 104 -4.42 13.30 -17.92
N PRO A 105 -5.58 12.87 -18.47
CA PRO A 105 -6.86 13.58 -18.33
C PRO A 105 -7.33 13.75 -16.88
N VAL A 106 -7.03 12.79 -15.99
CA VAL A 106 -7.45 12.83 -14.57
C VAL A 106 -6.30 13.30 -13.67
N LYS A 107 -5.07 12.78 -13.88
CA LYS A 107 -3.94 13.04 -12.99
C LYS A 107 -3.38 14.46 -13.11
N ARG A 108 -3.69 15.19 -14.18
CA ARG A 108 -3.35 16.62 -14.32
C ARG A 108 -3.88 17.50 -13.18
N ASN A 109 -4.90 17.01 -12.45
CA ASN A 109 -5.47 17.71 -11.29
C ASN A 109 -4.73 17.43 -9.98
N ARG A 110 -3.64 16.63 -10.00
CA ARG A 110 -2.79 16.42 -8.81
C ARG A 110 -2.10 17.71 -8.40
N PRO A 111 -1.85 17.94 -7.10
CA PRO A 111 -1.34 19.23 -6.59
C PRO A 111 -0.05 19.73 -7.25
N ILE A 112 0.90 18.85 -7.56
CA ILE A 112 2.16 19.23 -8.23
C ILE A 112 1.93 19.41 -9.75
N ALA A 113 1.19 18.52 -10.38
CA ALA A 113 0.93 18.57 -11.83
C ALA A 113 0.13 19.80 -12.22
N SER A 114 -0.87 20.19 -11.42
CA SER A 114 -1.69 21.39 -11.60
C SER A 114 -0.98 22.70 -11.24
N GLY A 115 0.20 22.63 -10.58
CA GLY A 115 0.89 23.83 -10.07
C GLY A 115 0.35 24.35 -8.73
N ALA A 116 -0.66 23.72 -8.13
CA ALA A 116 -1.23 24.14 -6.84
C ALA A 116 -0.23 24.01 -5.67
N VAL A 117 0.78 23.15 -5.80
CA VAL A 117 1.93 23.08 -4.89
C VAL A 117 3.20 23.24 -5.73
N PRO A 118 4.02 24.29 -5.48
CA PRO A 118 5.30 24.48 -6.16
C PRO A 118 6.27 23.33 -5.90
N ILE A 119 7.06 22.95 -6.89
CA ILE A 119 8.03 21.85 -6.80
C ILE A 119 9.02 22.03 -5.61
N PRO A 120 9.59 23.23 -5.33
CA PRO A 120 10.47 23.43 -4.18
C PRO A 120 9.77 23.14 -2.85
N VAL A 121 8.50 23.53 -2.70
CA VAL A 121 7.69 23.24 -1.51
C VAL A 121 7.45 21.72 -1.38
N ALA A 122 7.22 21.04 -2.50
CA ALA A 122 7.07 19.58 -2.51
C ALA A 122 8.37 18.86 -2.07
N TYR A 123 9.56 19.32 -2.52
CA TYR A 123 10.84 18.78 -2.07
C TYR A 123 11.09 19.04 -0.58
N LEU A 124 10.77 20.23 -0.07
CA LEU A 124 10.89 20.55 1.35
C LEU A 124 10.01 19.64 2.19
N LEU A 125 8.75 19.45 1.79
CA LEU A 125 7.79 18.60 2.48
C LEU A 125 8.21 17.12 2.43
N PHE A 126 8.70 16.66 1.28
CA PHE A 126 9.28 15.33 1.11
C PHE A 126 10.42 15.08 2.10
N GLY A 127 11.40 16.00 2.15
CA GLY A 127 12.56 15.89 3.03
C GLY A 127 12.18 15.92 4.51
N LEU A 128 11.26 16.82 4.89
CA LEU A 128 10.77 16.94 6.27
C LEU A 128 10.07 15.66 6.74
N LEU A 129 9.13 15.14 5.95
CA LEU A 129 8.40 13.91 6.29
C LEU A 129 9.31 12.69 6.36
N LEU A 130 10.25 12.56 5.41
CA LEU A 130 11.22 11.47 5.40
C LEU A 130 12.15 11.55 6.61
N ALA A 131 12.73 12.72 6.88
CA ALA A 131 13.61 12.92 8.01
C ALA A 131 12.89 12.64 9.34
N THR A 132 11.70 13.21 9.53
CA THR A 132 10.89 12.96 10.74
C THR A 132 10.57 11.48 10.91
N SER A 133 10.24 10.77 9.83
CA SER A 133 9.97 9.33 9.89
C SER A 133 11.21 8.53 10.27
N LEU A 134 12.36 8.74 9.61
CA LEU A 134 13.58 7.96 9.85
C LEU A 134 14.21 8.28 11.19
N VAL A 135 14.32 9.57 11.55
CA VAL A 135 14.88 10.00 12.83
C VAL A 135 13.97 9.56 13.98
N GLY A 136 12.66 9.78 13.85
CA GLY A 136 11.69 9.33 14.84
C GLY A 136 11.73 7.80 15.03
N ALA A 137 11.81 7.03 13.94
CA ALA A 137 11.92 5.58 14.02
C ALA A 137 13.24 5.12 14.67
N PHE A 138 14.36 5.80 14.41
CA PHE A 138 15.66 5.47 15.00
C PHE A 138 15.65 5.60 16.52
N PHE A 139 15.03 6.66 17.04
CA PHE A 139 14.88 6.85 18.50
C PHE A 139 13.81 5.96 19.10
N PHE A 140 12.80 5.54 18.31
CA PHE A 140 11.73 4.67 18.75
C PHE A 140 12.20 3.20 18.88
N ASP A 141 12.74 2.62 17.81
CA ASP A 141 13.33 1.26 17.75
C ASP A 141 14.18 1.13 16.47
N LYS A 142 15.45 0.74 16.62
CA LYS A 142 16.41 0.65 15.51
C LYS A 142 16.00 -0.36 14.44
N VAL A 143 15.30 -1.46 14.82
CA VAL A 143 14.82 -2.47 13.86
C VAL A 143 13.64 -1.91 13.08
N VAL A 144 12.72 -1.20 13.74
CA VAL A 144 11.60 -0.49 13.05
C VAL A 144 12.16 0.56 12.09
N ALA A 145 13.22 1.27 12.46
CA ALA A 145 13.90 2.21 11.56
C ALA A 145 14.47 1.50 10.33
N GLY A 146 15.10 0.32 10.50
CA GLY A 146 15.57 -0.51 9.39
C GLY A 146 14.44 -0.97 8.47
N ILE A 147 13.29 -1.35 9.03
CA ILE A 147 12.10 -1.75 8.25
C ILE A 147 11.55 -0.55 7.46
N ILE A 148 11.46 0.63 8.07
CA ILE A 148 11.00 1.86 7.41
C ILE A 148 11.97 2.28 6.30
N LEU A 149 13.28 2.17 6.54
CA LEU A 149 14.29 2.42 5.51
C LEU A 149 14.17 1.43 4.34
N ALA A 150 14.01 0.14 4.61
CA ALA A 150 13.78 -0.88 3.59
C ALA A 150 12.50 -0.58 2.79
N TYR A 151 11.41 -0.21 3.46
CA TYR A 151 10.18 0.24 2.80
C TYR A 151 10.44 1.42 1.87
N PHE A 152 11.18 2.42 2.31
CA PHE A 152 11.51 3.60 1.49
C PHE A 152 12.34 3.22 0.27
N VAL A 153 13.44 2.45 0.45
CA VAL A 153 14.33 2.00 -0.65
C VAL A 153 13.56 1.18 -1.69
N ILE A 154 12.72 0.24 -1.26
CA ILE A 154 11.90 -0.59 -2.14
C ILE A 154 10.93 0.29 -2.94
N ASN A 155 10.33 1.32 -2.34
CA ASN A 155 9.43 2.22 -3.05
C ASN A 155 10.16 3.18 -3.99
N ILE A 156 11.41 3.55 -3.72
CA ILE A 156 12.27 4.23 -4.71
C ILE A 156 12.51 3.31 -5.91
N ALA A 157 12.95 2.09 -5.68
CA ALA A 157 13.15 1.10 -6.73
C ALA A 157 11.87 0.86 -7.55
N TYR A 158 10.72 0.80 -6.86
CA TYR A 158 9.41 0.72 -7.51
C TYR A 158 9.15 1.91 -8.44
N THR A 159 9.39 3.11 -7.97
CA THR A 159 9.15 4.34 -8.75
C THR A 159 10.03 4.40 -10.00
N LEU A 160 11.30 4.00 -9.87
CA LEU A 160 12.28 4.12 -10.94
C LEU A 160 12.14 3.02 -12.00
N PHE A 161 11.97 1.76 -11.60
CA PHE A 161 12.02 0.64 -12.54
C PHE A 161 11.07 -0.53 -12.25
N LEU A 162 10.78 -0.91 -10.98
CA LEU A 162 10.00 -2.12 -10.69
C LEU A 162 8.55 -2.02 -11.16
N LYS A 163 7.97 -0.81 -11.19
CA LYS A 163 6.61 -0.57 -11.68
C LYS A 163 6.39 -0.91 -13.16
N LYS A 164 7.48 -1.13 -13.92
CA LYS A 164 7.43 -1.51 -15.33
C LYS A 164 7.53 -3.03 -15.56
N LEU A 165 8.05 -3.75 -14.56
CA LEU A 165 8.27 -5.18 -14.65
C LEU A 165 6.96 -5.93 -14.34
N MET A 166 6.64 -6.91 -15.20
CA MET A 166 5.45 -7.75 -15.09
C MET A 166 5.39 -8.44 -13.74
N PHE A 167 4.25 -8.34 -13.07
CA PHE A 167 3.97 -8.89 -11.74
C PHE A 167 4.81 -8.32 -10.59
N ILE A 168 6.06 -7.91 -10.82
CA ILE A 168 6.94 -7.35 -9.79
C ILE A 168 6.31 -6.09 -9.15
N ASP A 169 5.55 -5.33 -9.94
CA ASP A 169 4.79 -4.18 -9.43
C ASP A 169 3.82 -4.59 -8.31
N VAL A 170 3.08 -5.69 -8.46
CA VAL A 170 2.11 -6.15 -7.46
C VAL A 170 2.82 -6.81 -6.28
N PHE A 171 3.88 -7.60 -6.53
CA PHE A 171 4.71 -8.17 -5.45
C PHE A 171 5.34 -7.09 -4.57
N THR A 172 5.82 -6.00 -5.16
CA THR A 172 6.39 -4.87 -4.41
C THR A 172 5.35 -4.19 -3.52
N ILE A 173 4.11 -4.03 -4.01
CA ILE A 173 3.00 -3.50 -3.21
C ILE A 173 2.69 -4.46 -2.05
N SER A 174 2.61 -5.76 -2.30
CA SER A 174 2.37 -6.79 -1.27
C SER A 174 3.46 -6.76 -0.20
N LEU A 175 4.74 -6.69 -0.59
CA LEU A 175 5.87 -6.56 0.33
C LEU A 175 5.73 -5.34 1.25
N GLY A 176 5.21 -4.23 0.73
CA GLY A 176 4.93 -3.05 1.53
C GLY A 176 3.92 -3.30 2.66
N PHE A 177 2.93 -4.18 2.49
CA PHE A 177 2.02 -4.60 3.56
C PHE A 177 2.70 -5.53 4.57
N ILE A 178 3.53 -6.45 4.09
CA ILE A 178 4.30 -7.35 4.95
C ILE A 178 5.27 -6.55 5.84
N LEU A 179 5.95 -5.56 5.32
CA LEU A 179 6.86 -4.71 6.11
C LEU A 179 6.11 -3.98 7.24
N ARG A 180 4.89 -3.50 6.99
CA ARG A 180 4.04 -2.89 8.03
C ARG A 180 3.66 -3.91 9.12
N LEU A 181 3.30 -5.10 8.71
CA LEU A 181 2.97 -6.19 9.61
C LEU A 181 4.18 -6.57 10.48
N CYS A 182 5.36 -6.76 9.89
CA CYS A 182 6.61 -7.04 10.59
C CYS A 182 6.99 -5.93 11.59
N ALA A 183 6.83 -4.67 11.19
CA ALA A 183 7.05 -3.54 12.09
C ALA A 183 6.11 -3.58 13.31
N GLY A 184 4.84 -3.91 13.12
CA GLY A 184 3.88 -4.05 14.21
C GLY A 184 4.27 -5.18 15.18
N PHE A 185 4.70 -6.35 14.70
CA PHE A 185 5.22 -7.44 15.56
C PHE A 185 6.45 -6.97 16.33
N ARG A 186 7.39 -6.29 15.68
CA ARG A 186 8.57 -5.76 16.35
C ARG A 186 8.22 -4.74 17.44
N ILE A 187 7.27 -3.84 17.18
CA ILE A 187 6.81 -2.82 18.14
C ILE A 187 6.24 -3.47 19.40
N LEU A 188 5.58 -4.60 19.27
CA LEU A 188 5.03 -5.36 20.38
C LEU A 188 6.05 -6.31 21.05
N HIS A 189 7.32 -6.26 20.63
CA HIS A 189 8.37 -7.18 21.08
C HIS A 189 8.04 -8.67 20.91
N LYS A 190 7.22 -8.98 19.90
CA LYS A 190 6.84 -10.34 19.55
C LYS A 190 7.67 -10.78 18.34
N PRO A 191 8.52 -11.82 18.48
CA PRO A 191 9.32 -12.31 17.37
C PRO A 191 8.42 -12.89 16.28
N VAL A 192 8.74 -12.56 15.03
CA VAL A 192 8.12 -13.20 13.87
C VAL A 192 8.57 -14.64 13.84
N GLY A 193 7.62 -15.58 13.82
CA GLY A 193 7.89 -17.04 13.87
C GLY A 193 7.47 -17.70 15.16
N GLU A 194 7.65 -17.08 16.33
CA GLU A 194 7.16 -17.61 17.61
C GLU A 194 5.74 -17.12 17.94
N SER A 195 5.49 -15.82 17.69
CA SER A 195 4.20 -15.18 17.98
C SER A 195 3.34 -14.95 16.73
N CYS A 196 3.94 -14.98 15.55
CA CYS A 196 3.24 -14.89 14.28
C CYS A 196 3.50 -16.17 13.48
N ASN A 197 2.46 -16.94 13.31
CA ASN A 197 2.49 -18.09 12.43
C ASN A 197 2.82 -17.62 11.00
N ILE A 198 3.82 -18.24 10.37
CA ILE A 198 4.24 -17.96 8.99
C ILE A 198 3.05 -18.01 8.01
N TRP A 199 2.07 -18.87 8.28
CA TRP A 199 0.87 -19.00 7.46
C TRP A 199 0.01 -17.75 7.44
N PHE A 200 0.02 -16.95 8.53
CA PHE A 200 -0.66 -15.65 8.54
C PHE A 200 0.06 -14.61 7.66
N ILE A 201 1.39 -14.64 7.65
CA ILE A 201 2.17 -13.77 6.74
C ILE A 201 1.89 -14.15 5.29
N LEU A 202 1.88 -15.46 4.97
CA LEU A 202 1.53 -15.96 3.64
C LEU A 202 0.09 -15.60 3.26
N PHE A 203 -0.85 -15.71 4.20
CA PHE A 203 -2.23 -15.26 3.99
C PHE A 203 -2.30 -13.77 3.61
N VAL A 204 -1.62 -12.89 4.34
CA VAL A 204 -1.58 -11.46 4.02
C VAL A 204 -0.91 -11.21 2.67
N MET A 205 0.15 -11.94 2.35
CA MET A 205 0.83 -11.87 1.05
C MET A 205 -0.12 -12.26 -0.09
N PHE A 206 -0.74 -13.44 -0.01
CA PHE A 206 -1.65 -13.91 -1.07
C PHE A 206 -2.89 -13.05 -1.18
N LEU A 207 -3.46 -12.57 -0.07
CA LEU A 207 -4.60 -11.66 -0.07
C LEU A 207 -4.28 -10.35 -0.78
N THR A 208 -3.12 -9.76 -0.50
CA THR A 208 -2.71 -8.49 -1.12
C THR A 208 -2.35 -8.65 -2.60
N LEU A 209 -1.76 -9.79 -2.99
CA LEU A 209 -1.55 -10.16 -4.39
C LEU A 209 -2.89 -10.39 -5.12
N PHE A 210 -3.83 -11.12 -4.52
CA PHE A 210 -5.17 -11.37 -5.05
C PHE A 210 -5.90 -10.05 -5.34
N ILE A 211 -5.94 -9.13 -4.37
CA ILE A 211 -6.54 -7.80 -4.53
C ILE A 211 -5.78 -6.99 -5.61
N GLY A 212 -4.45 -7.07 -5.61
CA GLY A 212 -3.59 -6.34 -6.54
C GLY A 212 -3.79 -6.80 -7.99
N ILE A 213 -3.74 -8.11 -8.27
CA ILE A 213 -3.97 -8.67 -9.61
C ILE A 213 -5.42 -8.44 -10.04
N GLY A 214 -6.40 -8.62 -9.13
CA GLY A 214 -7.81 -8.31 -9.39
C GLY A 214 -8.01 -6.87 -9.85
N LYS A 215 -7.36 -5.91 -9.20
CA LYS A 215 -7.38 -4.50 -9.62
C LYS A 215 -6.79 -4.31 -11.03
N ARG A 216 -5.69 -5.00 -11.36
CA ARG A 216 -5.08 -4.93 -12.69
C ARG A 216 -6.00 -5.49 -13.78
N CYS A 217 -6.60 -6.66 -13.52
CA CYS A 217 -7.55 -7.27 -14.43
C CYS A 217 -8.73 -6.33 -14.74
N SER A 218 -9.28 -5.70 -13.70
CA SER A 218 -10.38 -4.75 -13.85
C SER A 218 -9.97 -3.47 -14.61
N GLU A 219 -8.76 -2.95 -14.38
CA GLU A 219 -8.24 -1.80 -15.13
C GLU A 219 -8.15 -2.12 -16.64
N ILE A 220 -7.68 -3.33 -17.01
CA ILE A 220 -7.60 -3.76 -18.42
C ILE A 220 -9.00 -3.92 -19.03
N LYS A 221 -9.93 -4.57 -18.31
CA LYS A 221 -11.31 -4.74 -18.77
C LYS A 221 -12.02 -3.41 -19.05
N LEU A 222 -11.74 -2.37 -18.27
CA LEU A 222 -12.31 -1.03 -18.42
C LEU A 222 -11.70 -0.24 -19.58
N LEU A 223 -10.40 -0.40 -19.85
CA LEU A 223 -9.65 0.37 -20.84
C LEU A 223 -9.68 -0.27 -22.24
N GLY A 224 -10.04 -1.54 -22.36
CA GLY A 224 -10.06 -2.27 -23.64
C GLY A 224 -8.69 -2.28 -24.34
N ASN A 225 -8.69 -2.16 -25.68
CA ASN A 225 -7.48 -2.20 -26.49
C ASN A 225 -6.51 -1.01 -26.27
N ASP A 226 -6.97 0.08 -25.63
CA ASP A 226 -6.13 1.25 -25.30
C ASP A 226 -5.27 1.01 -24.04
N SER A 227 -5.40 -0.16 -23.40
CA SER A 227 -4.69 -0.50 -22.15
C SER A 227 -3.17 -0.57 -22.31
N ALA A 228 -2.66 -0.92 -23.49
CA ALA A 228 -1.23 -1.09 -23.79
C ALA A 228 -0.41 0.22 -23.61
N GLY A 229 -1.03 1.40 -23.78
CA GLY A 229 -0.37 2.69 -23.57
C GLY A 229 -0.31 3.16 -22.11
N PHE A 230 -1.08 2.55 -21.20
CA PHE A 230 -1.21 3.04 -19.82
C PHE A 230 -0.34 2.32 -18.79
N ARG A 231 0.06 1.05 -19.02
CA ARG A 231 0.92 0.30 -18.10
C ARG A 231 1.82 -0.71 -18.82
N GLU A 232 3.12 -0.42 -18.77
CA GLU A 232 4.17 -1.29 -19.33
C GLU A 232 4.19 -2.68 -18.66
N SER A 233 3.88 -2.78 -17.34
CA SER A 233 3.90 -4.03 -16.56
C SER A 233 2.83 -5.06 -16.92
N LEU A 234 1.89 -4.72 -17.79
CA LEU A 234 0.81 -5.62 -18.23
C LEU A 234 0.88 -5.96 -19.71
N ASN A 235 1.90 -5.45 -20.41
CA ASN A 235 2.11 -5.75 -21.84
C ASN A 235 2.34 -7.25 -22.03
N GLY A 236 1.48 -7.87 -22.83
CA GLY A 236 1.55 -9.30 -23.13
C GLY A 236 0.73 -10.23 -22.24
N CYS A 237 0.05 -9.73 -21.18
CA CYS A 237 -0.88 -10.55 -20.41
C CYS A 237 -2.30 -10.52 -21.02
N SER A 238 -2.83 -11.70 -21.29
CA SER A 238 -4.26 -11.82 -21.63
C SER A 238 -5.15 -11.72 -20.37
N ILE A 239 -6.40 -11.27 -20.54
CA ILE A 239 -7.38 -11.24 -19.45
C ILE A 239 -7.58 -12.63 -18.87
N ALA A 240 -7.63 -13.68 -19.72
CA ALA A 240 -7.78 -15.06 -19.29
C ALA A 240 -6.63 -15.53 -18.38
N GLN A 241 -5.38 -15.15 -18.67
CA GLN A 241 -4.24 -15.45 -17.79
C GLN A 241 -4.34 -14.77 -16.44
N LEU A 242 -4.78 -13.50 -16.40
CA LEU A 242 -4.99 -12.79 -15.14
C LEU A 242 -6.12 -13.39 -14.31
N GLU A 243 -7.22 -13.84 -14.94
CA GLU A 243 -8.33 -14.54 -14.27
C GLU A 243 -7.88 -15.87 -13.67
N GLN A 244 -7.06 -16.66 -14.38
CA GLN A 244 -6.47 -17.88 -13.82
C GLN A 244 -5.59 -17.58 -12.61
N LEU A 245 -4.74 -16.55 -12.67
CA LEU A 245 -3.91 -16.14 -11.54
C LEU A 245 -4.75 -15.67 -10.34
N ILE A 246 -5.86 -14.97 -10.58
CA ILE A 246 -6.80 -14.56 -9.52
C ILE A 246 -7.38 -15.79 -8.81
N ILE A 247 -7.79 -16.82 -9.54
CA ILE A 247 -8.33 -18.06 -8.96
C ILE A 247 -7.26 -18.78 -8.14
N MET A 248 -6.02 -18.89 -8.66
CA MET A 248 -4.90 -19.49 -7.93
C MET A 248 -4.60 -18.73 -6.64
N LEU A 249 -4.52 -17.40 -6.68
CA LEU A 249 -4.26 -16.58 -5.52
C LEU A 249 -5.41 -16.61 -4.51
N MET A 250 -6.64 -16.66 -4.96
CA MET A 250 -7.83 -16.85 -4.13
C MET A 250 -7.73 -18.18 -3.36
N THR A 251 -7.41 -19.28 -4.03
CA THR A 251 -7.21 -20.60 -3.41
C THR A 251 -6.07 -20.57 -2.38
N CYS A 252 -4.91 -20.02 -2.75
CA CYS A 252 -3.78 -19.86 -1.83
C CYS A 252 -4.13 -19.01 -0.61
N THR A 253 -4.93 -17.96 -0.78
CA THR A 253 -5.39 -17.10 0.32
C THR A 253 -6.27 -17.89 1.30
N ILE A 254 -7.25 -18.64 0.79
CA ILE A 254 -8.15 -19.45 1.62
C ILE A 254 -7.36 -20.54 2.35
N MET A 255 -6.48 -21.26 1.63
CA MET A 255 -5.70 -22.34 2.19
C MET A 255 -4.71 -21.87 3.26
N SER A 256 -3.99 -20.76 3.00
CA SER A 256 -3.05 -20.21 3.99
C SER A 256 -3.77 -19.76 5.26
N TYR A 257 -4.98 -19.19 5.15
CA TYR A 257 -5.80 -18.85 6.31
C TYR A 257 -6.30 -20.10 7.05
N ALA A 258 -6.77 -21.12 6.31
CA ALA A 258 -7.23 -22.37 6.91
C ALA A 258 -6.10 -23.07 7.69
N ILE A 259 -4.89 -23.11 7.14
CA ILE A 259 -3.73 -23.67 7.83
C ILE A 259 -3.35 -22.80 9.04
N PHE A 260 -3.39 -21.49 8.90
CA PHE A 260 -3.15 -20.56 10.02
C PHE A 260 -4.09 -20.84 11.20
N VAL A 261 -5.41 -20.92 10.97
CA VAL A 261 -6.37 -21.17 12.06
C VAL A 261 -6.26 -22.61 12.62
N TYR A 262 -5.93 -23.58 11.78
CA TYR A 262 -5.70 -24.97 12.20
C TYR A 262 -4.46 -25.09 13.09
N THR A 263 -3.35 -24.43 12.72
CA THR A 263 -2.09 -24.44 13.46
C THR A 263 -2.07 -23.49 14.64
N SER A 264 -3.08 -22.61 14.76
CA SER A 264 -3.24 -21.72 15.91
C SER A 264 -3.54 -22.51 17.19
N GLU A 265 -3.00 -22.05 18.31
CA GLU A 265 -3.37 -22.56 19.64
C GLU A 265 -4.86 -22.35 19.95
N ILE A 266 -5.48 -21.33 19.38
CA ILE A 266 -6.89 -21.00 19.60
C ILE A 266 -7.75 -21.69 18.54
N LYS A 267 -8.18 -22.92 18.84
CA LYS A 267 -9.00 -23.71 17.90
C LYS A 267 -10.32 -23.04 17.50
N ALA A 268 -10.89 -22.20 18.38
CA ALA A 268 -12.11 -21.44 18.10
C ALA A 268 -11.97 -20.50 16.89
N LEU A 269 -10.75 -20.07 16.51
CA LEU A 269 -10.51 -19.25 15.31
C LEU A 269 -10.99 -19.95 14.02
N PHE A 270 -11.14 -21.29 14.04
CA PHE A 270 -11.67 -22.01 12.88
C PHE A 270 -13.07 -21.54 12.48
N THR A 271 -13.88 -21.05 13.43
CA THR A 271 -15.22 -20.50 13.15
C THR A 271 -15.20 -19.23 12.29
N THR A 272 -14.06 -18.55 12.20
CA THR A 272 -13.90 -17.36 11.35
C THR A 272 -13.64 -17.70 9.88
N ALA A 273 -13.22 -18.95 9.57
CA ALA A 273 -12.83 -19.34 8.22
C ALA A 273 -14.00 -19.28 7.21
N PRO A 274 -15.23 -19.76 7.51
CA PRO A 274 -16.36 -19.64 6.58
C PRO A 274 -16.72 -18.18 6.25
N VAL A 275 -16.62 -17.29 7.25
CA VAL A 275 -16.90 -15.86 7.09
C VAL A 275 -15.86 -15.23 6.16
N LEU A 276 -14.58 -15.54 6.35
CA LEU A 276 -13.51 -15.06 5.48
C LEU A 276 -13.71 -15.57 4.04
N MET A 277 -14.01 -16.86 3.87
CA MET A 277 -14.26 -17.46 2.54
C MET A 277 -15.39 -16.74 1.81
N TYR A 278 -16.50 -16.46 2.49
CA TYR A 278 -17.59 -15.67 1.92
C TYR A 278 -17.11 -14.29 1.48
N GLY A 279 -16.32 -13.61 2.30
CA GLY A 279 -15.74 -12.29 1.97
C GLY A 279 -14.88 -12.32 0.71
N ILE A 280 -14.02 -13.33 0.58
CA ILE A 280 -13.16 -13.53 -0.58
C ILE A 280 -13.99 -13.81 -1.85
N PHE A 281 -14.98 -14.72 -1.77
CA PHE A 281 -15.88 -15.01 -2.91
C PHE A 281 -16.70 -13.77 -3.29
N ARG A 282 -17.23 -13.04 -2.31
CA ARG A 282 -17.98 -11.81 -2.55
C ARG A 282 -17.13 -10.75 -3.23
N TYR A 283 -15.89 -10.55 -2.77
CA TYR A 283 -14.94 -9.63 -3.39
C TYR A 283 -14.66 -10.02 -4.85
N HIS A 284 -14.38 -11.30 -5.12
CA HIS A 284 -14.12 -11.79 -6.47
C HIS A 284 -15.32 -11.52 -7.40
N PHE A 285 -16.51 -11.89 -6.97
CA PHE A 285 -17.75 -11.64 -7.72
C PHE A 285 -17.98 -10.15 -8.03
N LEU A 286 -17.76 -9.27 -7.04
CA LEU A 286 -17.92 -7.83 -7.24
C LEU A 286 -16.85 -7.27 -8.18
N ASN A 287 -15.63 -7.80 -8.10
CA ASN A 287 -14.53 -7.39 -8.96
C ASN A 287 -14.77 -7.75 -10.44
N GLU A 288 -15.51 -8.83 -10.71
CA GLU A 288 -15.88 -9.21 -12.08
C GLU A 288 -17.01 -8.34 -12.65
N LYS A 289 -18.02 -8.00 -11.85
CA LYS A 289 -19.27 -7.36 -12.31
C LYS A 289 -19.25 -5.83 -12.28
N SER A 290 -18.40 -5.19 -11.48
CA SER A 290 -18.55 -3.76 -11.24
C SER A 290 -17.58 -2.90 -12.03
N THR A 291 -18.10 -1.81 -12.60
CA THR A 291 -17.31 -0.69 -13.15
C THR A 291 -16.48 0.04 -12.07
N ILE A 292 -16.65 -0.33 -10.78
CA ILE A 292 -15.97 0.24 -9.60
C ILE A 292 -14.73 -0.59 -9.25
N ALA A 293 -14.50 -1.69 -9.93
CA ALA A 293 -13.45 -2.69 -9.65
C ALA A 293 -12.01 -2.14 -9.63
N GLY A 294 -11.73 -1.00 -10.29
CA GLY A 294 -10.44 -0.30 -10.21
C GLY A 294 -10.10 0.28 -8.82
N SER A 295 -11.02 0.22 -7.84
CA SER A 295 -10.83 0.80 -6.50
C SER A 295 -11.34 -0.15 -5.42
N PRO A 296 -10.49 -1.09 -4.93
CA PRO A 296 -10.87 -2.06 -3.90
C PRO A 296 -11.51 -1.43 -2.67
N GLU A 297 -11.05 -0.25 -2.28
CA GLU A 297 -11.59 0.51 -1.16
C GLU A 297 -13.08 0.85 -1.34
N LEU A 298 -13.49 1.18 -2.58
CA LEU A 298 -14.88 1.52 -2.88
C LEU A 298 -15.80 0.31 -2.81
N ILE A 299 -15.32 -0.89 -3.11
CA ILE A 299 -16.08 -2.14 -2.98
C ILE A 299 -16.49 -2.32 -1.52
N VAL A 300 -15.53 -2.18 -0.59
CA VAL A 300 -15.78 -2.31 0.85
C VAL A 300 -16.78 -1.25 1.34
N TYR A 301 -16.69 -0.01 0.85
CA TYR A 301 -17.59 1.05 1.31
C TYR A 301 -19.00 0.95 0.73
N LYS A 302 -19.18 0.50 -0.51
CA LYS A 302 -20.48 0.51 -1.20
C LYS A 302 -21.28 -0.75 -1.00
N ASP A 303 -20.64 -1.91 -0.86
CA ASP A 303 -21.33 -3.20 -0.72
C ASP A 303 -21.68 -3.48 0.74
N ARG A 304 -22.99 -3.55 1.04
CA ARG A 304 -23.49 -3.82 2.40
C ARG A 304 -23.12 -5.23 2.89
N PRO A 305 -23.28 -6.32 2.10
CA PRO A 305 -22.88 -7.65 2.53
C PRO A 305 -21.39 -7.78 2.81
N MET A 306 -20.54 -7.10 2.01
CA MET A 306 -19.09 -7.10 2.24
C MET A 306 -18.73 -6.44 3.56
N ARG A 307 -19.36 -5.29 3.88
CA ARG A 307 -19.16 -4.61 5.18
C ARG A 307 -19.62 -5.47 6.34
N ALA A 308 -20.78 -6.09 6.23
CA ALA A 308 -21.30 -6.99 7.26
C ALA A 308 -20.38 -8.18 7.48
N CYS A 309 -19.84 -8.77 6.40
CA CYS A 309 -18.87 -9.86 6.47
C CYS A 309 -17.59 -9.45 7.20
N LEU A 310 -17.00 -8.29 6.86
CA LEU A 310 -15.78 -7.80 7.51
C LEU A 310 -16.01 -7.48 9.00
N LEU A 311 -17.15 -6.87 9.32
CA LEU A 311 -17.52 -6.60 10.72
C LEU A 311 -17.74 -7.90 11.51
N LEU A 312 -18.46 -8.86 10.94
CA LEU A 312 -18.69 -10.17 11.58
C LEU A 312 -17.37 -10.90 11.83
N TRP A 313 -16.48 -10.93 10.82
CA TRP A 313 -15.16 -11.53 10.97
C TRP A 313 -14.36 -10.86 12.09
N ALA A 314 -14.32 -9.52 12.10
CA ALA A 314 -13.59 -8.77 13.12
C ALA A 314 -14.16 -9.00 14.53
N VAL A 315 -15.50 -8.96 14.68
CA VAL A 315 -16.17 -9.22 15.96
C VAL A 315 -15.89 -10.63 16.45
N LEU A 316 -16.04 -11.65 15.59
CA LEU A 316 -15.74 -13.04 15.95
C LEU A 316 -14.28 -13.19 16.38
N PHE A 317 -13.34 -12.67 15.58
CA PHE A 317 -11.92 -12.76 15.89
C PHE A 317 -11.59 -12.13 17.24
N VAL A 318 -12.02 -10.89 17.46
CA VAL A 318 -11.78 -10.14 18.71
C VAL A 318 -12.45 -10.84 19.89
N SER A 319 -13.71 -11.27 19.75
CA SER A 319 -14.43 -11.99 20.82
C SER A 319 -13.72 -13.27 21.25
N ILE A 320 -13.23 -14.07 20.29
CA ILE A 320 -12.47 -15.29 20.56
C ILE A 320 -11.17 -14.95 21.31
N CYS A 321 -10.44 -13.92 20.89
CA CYS A 321 -9.22 -13.49 21.57
C CYS A 321 -9.49 -13.01 23.01
N ILE A 322 -10.57 -12.26 23.21
CA ILE A 322 -10.99 -11.77 24.53
C ILE A 322 -11.37 -12.96 25.44
N VAL A 323 -12.24 -13.87 24.97
CA VAL A 323 -12.66 -15.04 25.76
C VAL A 323 -11.43 -15.83 26.21
N ARG A 324 -10.44 -16.07 25.31
CA ARG A 324 -9.20 -16.74 25.69
C ARG A 324 -8.44 -16.00 26.80
N SER A 325 -8.43 -14.67 26.80
CA SER A 325 -7.70 -13.91 27.82
C SER A 325 -8.28 -14.05 29.22
N TYR A 326 -9.55 -14.51 29.36
CA TYR A 326 -10.19 -14.79 30.64
C TYR A 326 -10.11 -16.26 31.04
N THR A 327 -9.70 -17.16 30.12
CA THR A 327 -9.63 -18.60 30.37
C THR A 327 -8.21 -19.11 30.61
N VAL A 328 -7.23 -18.25 30.41
CA VAL A 328 -5.80 -18.47 30.72
C VAL A 328 -5.39 -17.52 31.83
#